data_367dfa367dafc48f5f178bf5767fbfe1
#
_entry.id   367dfa367dafc48f5f178bf5767fbfe1
#
_cell.length_a   1.000
_cell.length_b   1.000
_cell.length_c   1.000
_cell.angle_alpha   90.00
_cell.angle_beta   90.00
_cell.angle_gamma   90.00
#
_symmetry.space_group_name_H-M   'P 1'
#
loop_
_entity.id
_entity.type
_entity.pdbx_description
1 polymer ?
#
loop_
_entity_poly.entity_id
_entity_poly.type
_entity_poly.pdbx_seq_one_letter_code
_entity_poly.pdbx_strand_id
1 'polypeptide(L)'
;MAFYRSCETHFNILTYNLEKNNLVDIQMMINGTNDEQHLGGNIAEGDPRTYAPSVWNYIIKRFAVKSVLDIGSGMGFAANYFHNAGVQTLAVEGLRFNVTNSVFPALHQDITKGPVFCKVDFVHCQEVVEHIEEAFLDNVLSSLSCGKFILITHAIPGQGGHHHVNEQHAEYWINHLKRYSCELLEEDTMRIRRLATNDGAVFLAQNGLMFANRSRL
;
A
#
# COMPACT_ATOMS: atom_id res chain seq x y z
N MET A 1 -29.10 -5.88 -9.55
CA MET A 1 -28.84 -4.85 -10.60
C MET A 1 -29.10 -3.43 -10.14
N ALA A 2 -28.92 -3.09 -8.86
CA ALA A 2 -29.22 -1.76 -8.29
C ALA A 2 -28.08 -1.11 -7.51
N PHE A 3 -26.88 -1.73 -7.44
CA PHE A 3 -25.75 -1.19 -6.67
C PHE A 3 -24.65 -0.52 -7.51
N TYR A 4 -24.75 -0.57 -8.84
CA TYR A 4 -23.71 0.03 -9.73
C TYR A 4 -23.98 1.50 -10.09
N ARG A 5 -25.14 2.07 -9.73
CA ARG A 5 -25.50 3.47 -10.10
C ARG A 5 -25.10 4.53 -9.07
N SER A 6 -24.67 4.18 -7.86
CA SER A 6 -24.32 5.20 -6.84
C SER A 6 -22.87 5.70 -6.94
N CYS A 7 -22.00 4.98 -7.63
CA CYS A 7 -20.60 5.39 -7.79
C CYS A 7 -20.39 6.45 -8.89
N GLU A 8 -21.22 6.43 -9.94
CA GLU A 8 -21.11 7.39 -11.06
C GLU A 8 -21.56 8.82 -10.72
N THR A 9 -22.41 8.98 -9.70
CA THR A 9 -22.92 10.31 -9.31
C THR A 9 -21.96 11.12 -8.45
N HIS A 10 -21.00 10.49 -7.76
CA HIS A 10 -19.96 11.24 -7.02
C HIS A 10 -18.78 11.65 -7.93
N PHE A 11 -18.58 10.96 -9.04
CA PHE A 11 -17.53 11.27 -10.01
C PHE A 11 -17.74 12.61 -10.75
N ASN A 12 -19.00 13.02 -10.94
CA ASN A 12 -19.32 14.22 -11.73
C ASN A 12 -19.33 15.53 -10.95
N ILE A 13 -19.20 15.53 -9.62
CA ILE A 13 -19.24 16.76 -8.81
C ILE A 13 -17.86 17.37 -8.62
N LEU A 14 -16.81 16.58 -8.63
CA LEU A 14 -15.43 17.07 -8.47
C LEU A 14 -14.80 17.66 -9.74
N THR A 15 -15.33 17.32 -10.92
CA THR A 15 -14.77 17.79 -12.20
C THR A 15 -15.28 19.16 -12.65
N TYR A 16 -16.34 19.72 -12.04
CA TYR A 16 -17.02 20.89 -12.57
C TYR A 16 -16.61 22.27 -11.98
N ASN A 17 -15.76 22.30 -10.92
CA ASN A 17 -15.40 23.56 -10.24
C ASN A 17 -13.90 23.82 -10.05
N LEU A 18 -13.04 23.21 -10.87
CA LEU A 18 -11.60 23.45 -10.76
C LEU A 18 -11.17 24.53 -11.76
N GLU A 19 -11.15 25.78 -11.34
CA GLU A 19 -10.37 26.81 -12.01
C GLU A 19 -8.88 26.42 -11.99
N LYS A 20 -8.13 26.77 -13.06
CA LYS A 20 -6.73 26.33 -13.29
C LYS A 20 -5.77 26.57 -12.11
N ASN A 21 -6.08 27.47 -11.19
CA ASN A 21 -5.25 27.77 -10.02
C ASN A 21 -5.40 26.70 -8.90
N ASN A 22 -6.49 25.95 -8.85
CA ASN A 22 -6.71 24.90 -7.86
C ASN A 22 -6.03 23.58 -8.22
N LEU A 23 -5.66 23.35 -9.49
CA LEU A 23 -5.01 22.10 -9.92
C LEU A 23 -3.59 21.96 -9.36
N VAL A 24 -2.85 23.08 -9.25
CA VAL A 24 -1.50 23.09 -8.67
C VAL A 24 -1.58 22.81 -7.16
N ASP A 25 -2.55 23.41 -6.47
CA ASP A 25 -2.73 23.21 -5.03
C ASP A 25 -3.17 21.78 -4.71
N ILE A 26 -4.07 21.20 -5.53
CA ILE A 26 -4.49 19.79 -5.39
C ILE A 26 -3.32 18.85 -5.67
N GLN A 27 -2.54 19.12 -6.73
CA GLN A 27 -1.38 18.29 -7.06
C GLN A 27 -0.31 18.35 -5.95
N MET A 28 -0.10 19.52 -5.33
CA MET A 28 0.78 19.66 -4.16
C MET A 28 0.22 18.92 -2.93
N MET A 29 -1.10 18.93 -2.71
CA MET A 29 -1.75 18.17 -1.64
C MET A 29 -1.62 16.65 -1.85
N ILE A 30 -1.75 16.17 -3.08
CA ILE A 30 -1.60 14.74 -3.42
C ILE A 30 -0.13 14.30 -3.35
N ASN A 31 0.81 15.19 -3.67
CA ASN A 31 2.25 14.90 -3.67
C ASN A 31 2.95 15.26 -2.36
N GLY A 32 2.22 15.74 -1.34
CA GLY A 32 2.81 16.28 -0.11
C GLY A 32 3.38 17.68 -0.28
N THR A 33 3.73 18.30 0.85
CA THR A 33 4.49 19.56 0.89
C THR A 33 5.99 19.28 0.76
N ASN A 34 6.84 20.33 0.64
CA ASN A 34 8.29 20.16 0.63
C ASN A 34 8.84 19.38 1.84
N ASP A 35 8.17 19.47 2.99
CA ASP A 35 8.55 18.78 4.23
C ASP A 35 7.94 17.37 4.33
N GLU A 36 7.02 17.01 3.42
CA GLU A 36 6.26 15.76 3.44
C GLU A 36 6.31 15.04 2.07
N GLN A 37 7.40 15.20 1.33
CA GLN A 37 7.54 14.62 -0.02
C GLN A 37 7.47 13.09 -0.04
N HIS A 38 7.80 12.43 1.07
CA HIS A 38 7.64 10.99 1.27
C HIS A 38 6.17 10.54 1.36
N LEU A 39 5.24 11.49 1.54
CA LEU A 39 3.80 11.24 1.52
C LEU A 39 3.25 11.65 0.15
N GLY A 40 2.39 10.83 -0.42
CA GLY A 40 1.78 11.12 -1.72
C GLY A 40 2.35 10.30 -2.85
N GLY A 41 2.34 10.85 -4.08
CA GLY A 41 2.70 10.11 -5.29
C GLY A 41 1.58 9.21 -5.83
N ASN A 42 0.49 9.05 -5.10
CA ASN A 42 -0.68 8.29 -5.52
C ASN A 42 -1.56 9.07 -6.52
N ILE A 43 -2.42 8.33 -7.21
CA ILE A 43 -3.46 8.87 -8.08
C ILE A 43 -4.78 8.88 -7.32
N ALA A 44 -5.45 10.03 -7.21
CA ALA A 44 -6.66 10.19 -6.41
C ALA A 44 -7.82 9.28 -6.87
N GLU A 45 -7.91 9.02 -8.16
CA GLU A 45 -8.91 8.12 -8.75
C GLU A 45 -8.53 6.64 -8.62
N GLY A 46 -7.37 6.34 -8.06
CA GLY A 46 -6.76 5.01 -8.01
C GLY A 46 -5.89 4.71 -9.23
N ASP A 47 -4.77 4.06 -9.02
CA ASP A 47 -3.90 3.59 -10.10
C ASP A 47 -4.25 2.14 -10.46
N PRO A 48 -4.77 1.87 -11.67
CA PRO A 48 -5.07 0.51 -12.10
C PRO A 48 -3.84 -0.40 -12.12
N ARG A 49 -2.61 0.17 -12.19
CA ARG A 49 -1.35 -0.59 -12.14
C ARG A 49 -1.00 -1.11 -10.73
N THR A 50 -1.76 -0.71 -9.71
CA THR A 50 -1.62 -1.18 -8.31
C THR A 50 -2.81 -2.05 -7.88
N TYR A 51 -3.93 -2.03 -8.60
CA TYR A 51 -5.13 -2.76 -8.21
C TYR A 51 -5.01 -4.25 -8.55
N ALA A 52 -4.94 -5.12 -7.52
CA ALA A 52 -4.58 -6.53 -7.66
C ALA A 52 -5.58 -7.50 -6.98
N PRO A 53 -6.84 -7.53 -7.42
CA PRO A 53 -7.90 -8.31 -6.75
C PRO A 53 -7.64 -9.82 -6.75
N SER A 54 -7.04 -10.38 -7.79
CA SER A 54 -6.68 -11.79 -7.85
C SER A 54 -5.60 -12.15 -6.83
N VAL A 55 -4.63 -11.26 -6.62
CA VAL A 55 -3.58 -11.41 -5.60
C VAL A 55 -4.18 -11.37 -4.20
N TRP A 56 -4.98 -10.37 -3.91
CA TRP A 56 -5.60 -10.21 -2.59
C TRP A 56 -6.52 -11.38 -2.25
N ASN A 57 -7.34 -11.84 -3.20
CA ASN A 57 -8.19 -13.02 -3.02
C ASN A 57 -7.36 -14.31 -2.81
N TYR A 58 -6.25 -14.46 -3.53
CA TYR A 58 -5.32 -15.58 -3.31
C TYR A 58 -4.77 -15.56 -1.87
N ILE A 59 -4.27 -14.41 -1.40
CA ILE A 59 -3.70 -14.28 -0.06
C ILE A 59 -4.75 -14.58 1.02
N ILE A 60 -5.95 -14.01 0.90
CA ILE A 60 -7.05 -14.27 1.84
C ILE A 60 -7.30 -15.77 1.97
N LYS A 61 -7.42 -16.48 0.85
CA LYS A 61 -7.72 -17.92 0.84
C LYS A 61 -6.53 -18.78 1.27
N ARG A 62 -5.35 -18.48 0.75
CA ARG A 62 -4.11 -19.25 0.96
C ARG A 62 -3.69 -19.27 2.43
N PHE A 63 -3.85 -18.15 3.11
CA PHE A 63 -3.41 -17.96 4.48
C PHE A 63 -4.57 -17.83 5.49
N ALA A 64 -5.80 -18.04 5.04
CA ALA A 64 -7.03 -17.90 5.85
C ALA A 64 -7.08 -16.56 6.60
N VAL A 65 -6.71 -15.45 5.91
CA VAL A 65 -6.60 -14.10 6.47
C VAL A 65 -7.96 -13.63 6.96
N LYS A 66 -8.01 -13.18 8.22
CA LYS A 66 -9.20 -12.60 8.86
C LYS A 66 -9.00 -11.16 9.28
N SER A 67 -7.74 -10.70 9.35
CA SER A 67 -7.41 -9.33 9.71
C SER A 67 -6.25 -8.82 8.85
N VAL A 68 -6.33 -7.56 8.40
CA VAL A 68 -5.32 -6.90 7.58
C VAL A 68 -4.99 -5.51 8.13
N LEU A 69 -3.72 -5.15 8.03
CA LEU A 69 -3.21 -3.79 8.13
C LEU A 69 -2.74 -3.36 6.74
N ASP A 70 -3.34 -2.31 6.20
CA ASP A 70 -2.96 -1.69 4.93
C ASP A 70 -2.14 -0.43 5.23
N ILE A 71 -0.82 -0.49 4.98
CA ILE A 71 0.13 0.61 5.27
C ILE A 71 0.34 1.42 4.00
N GLY A 72 0.21 2.74 4.11
CA GLY A 72 0.25 3.64 2.95
C GLY A 72 -0.96 3.39 2.06
N SER A 73 -2.14 3.35 2.66
CA SER A 73 -3.37 2.92 1.99
C SER A 73 -3.83 3.85 0.85
N GLY A 74 -3.20 5.03 0.70
CA GLY A 74 -3.57 6.02 -0.30
C GLY A 74 -5.05 6.38 -0.20
N MET A 75 -5.76 6.27 -1.31
CA MET A 75 -7.22 6.51 -1.37
C MET A 75 -8.05 5.31 -0.87
N GLY A 76 -7.43 4.29 -0.26
CA GLY A 76 -8.11 3.21 0.45
C GLY A 76 -8.74 2.12 -0.41
N PHE A 77 -8.40 1.99 -1.68
CA PHE A 77 -9.00 1.00 -2.59
C PHE A 77 -8.69 -0.45 -2.19
N ALA A 78 -7.45 -0.75 -1.78
CA ALA A 78 -7.07 -2.06 -1.30
C ALA A 78 -7.76 -2.39 0.04
N ALA A 79 -7.75 -1.44 0.99
CA ALA A 79 -8.44 -1.57 2.27
C ALA A 79 -9.94 -1.84 2.08
N ASN A 80 -10.60 -1.10 1.17
CA ASN A 80 -12.00 -1.30 0.85
C ASN A 80 -12.27 -2.68 0.23
N TYR A 81 -11.35 -3.17 -0.61
CA TYR A 81 -11.47 -4.53 -1.15
C TYR A 81 -11.42 -5.59 -0.05
N PHE A 82 -10.44 -5.52 0.87
CA PHE A 82 -10.32 -6.45 1.98
C PHE A 82 -11.56 -6.43 2.88
N HIS A 83 -12.06 -5.25 3.21
CA HIS A 83 -13.28 -5.07 3.98
C HIS A 83 -14.48 -5.74 3.31
N ASN A 84 -14.70 -5.48 2.02
CA ASN A 84 -15.81 -6.08 1.25
C ASN A 84 -15.67 -7.60 1.07
N ALA A 85 -14.45 -8.13 1.18
CA ALA A 85 -14.19 -9.58 1.22
C ALA A 85 -14.42 -10.20 2.62
N GLY A 86 -14.90 -9.42 3.61
CA GLY A 86 -15.21 -9.88 4.97
C GLY A 86 -13.99 -9.95 5.89
N VAL A 87 -12.87 -9.28 5.53
CA VAL A 87 -11.66 -9.21 6.36
C VAL A 87 -11.74 -8.00 7.27
N GLN A 88 -11.40 -8.14 8.56
CA GLN A 88 -11.23 -7.00 9.46
C GLN A 88 -10.07 -6.14 8.99
N THR A 89 -10.33 -4.90 8.63
CA THR A 89 -9.36 -4.03 7.95
C THR A 89 -9.03 -2.81 8.80
N LEU A 90 -7.74 -2.56 8.97
CA LEU A 90 -7.18 -1.32 9.47
C LEU A 90 -6.33 -0.71 8.35
N ALA A 91 -6.63 0.53 7.96
CA ALA A 91 -5.85 1.29 7.00
C ALA A 91 -5.08 2.40 7.72
N VAL A 92 -3.84 2.63 7.30
CA VAL A 92 -2.95 3.69 7.82
C VAL A 92 -2.41 4.49 6.66
N GLU A 93 -2.52 5.82 6.75
CA GLU A 93 -2.14 6.75 5.71
C GLU A 93 -1.51 8.02 6.31
N GLY A 94 -0.39 8.45 5.76
CA GLY A 94 0.34 9.63 6.24
C GLY A 94 -0.20 10.94 5.68
N LEU A 95 -0.65 10.96 4.43
CA LEU A 95 -1.11 12.18 3.79
C LEU A 95 -2.55 12.51 4.21
N ARG A 96 -2.71 13.65 4.87
CA ARG A 96 -4.01 14.11 5.37
C ARG A 96 -5.08 14.20 4.28
N PHE A 97 -4.69 14.60 3.06
CA PHE A 97 -5.60 14.66 1.92
C PHE A 97 -6.22 13.28 1.64
N ASN A 98 -5.38 12.24 1.57
CA ASN A 98 -5.82 10.88 1.34
C ASN A 98 -6.75 10.40 2.47
N VAL A 99 -6.36 10.59 3.73
CA VAL A 99 -7.20 10.22 4.89
C VAL A 99 -8.59 10.84 4.82
N THR A 100 -8.68 12.11 4.40
CA THR A 100 -9.95 12.85 4.34
C THR A 100 -10.84 12.39 3.17
N ASN A 101 -10.22 11.99 2.05
CA ASN A 101 -10.93 11.67 0.79
C ASN A 101 -10.97 10.18 0.47
N SER A 102 -10.39 9.34 1.30
CA SER A 102 -10.32 7.89 1.11
C SER A 102 -11.71 7.25 1.04
N VAL A 103 -11.85 6.24 0.18
CA VAL A 103 -13.06 5.40 0.07
C VAL A 103 -13.22 4.43 1.24
N PHE A 104 -12.17 4.28 2.07
CA PHE A 104 -12.18 3.48 3.30
C PHE A 104 -11.54 4.29 4.44
N PRO A 105 -12.10 4.30 5.66
CA PRO A 105 -11.55 5.05 6.78
C PRO A 105 -10.11 4.65 7.09
N ALA A 106 -9.20 5.62 7.15
CA ALA A 106 -7.80 5.40 7.46
C ALA A 106 -7.38 6.16 8.74
N LEU A 107 -6.51 5.53 9.53
CA LEU A 107 -5.82 6.19 10.62
C LEU A 107 -4.76 7.13 10.03
N HIS A 108 -4.82 8.42 10.40
CA HIS A 108 -3.79 9.37 10.00
C HIS A 108 -2.52 9.15 10.80
N GLN A 109 -1.52 8.52 10.21
CA GLN A 109 -0.21 8.33 10.80
C GLN A 109 0.88 8.24 9.74
N ASP A 110 1.86 9.11 9.87
CA ASP A 110 3.11 9.04 9.15
C ASP A 110 4.06 8.05 9.85
N ILE A 111 4.37 6.95 9.17
CA ILE A 111 5.22 5.87 9.71
C ILE A 111 6.68 6.30 9.90
N THR A 112 7.13 7.40 9.28
CA THR A 112 8.48 7.95 9.55
C THR A 112 8.58 8.54 10.95
N LYS A 113 7.47 9.02 11.51
CA LYS A 113 7.40 9.61 12.86
C LYS A 113 7.23 8.58 13.97
N GLY A 114 6.94 7.34 13.62
CA GLY A 114 6.82 6.23 14.57
C GLY A 114 6.10 5.02 13.96
N PRO A 115 6.42 3.81 14.43
CA PRO A 115 5.81 2.59 13.90
C PRO A 115 4.36 2.44 14.32
N VAL A 116 3.61 1.67 13.52
CA VAL A 116 2.29 1.15 13.88
C VAL A 116 2.45 -0.16 14.62
N PHE A 117 1.78 -0.31 15.75
CA PHE A 117 1.79 -1.55 16.52
C PHE A 117 0.40 -2.17 16.58
N CYS A 118 0.24 -3.34 16.00
CA CYS A 118 -0.99 -4.13 16.08
C CYS A 118 -0.69 -5.63 15.97
N LYS A 119 -1.72 -6.46 15.96
CA LYS A 119 -1.61 -7.90 15.65
C LYS A 119 -2.65 -8.22 14.60
N VAL A 120 -2.16 -8.59 13.40
CA VAL A 120 -3.00 -8.93 12.26
C VAL A 120 -2.50 -10.20 11.58
N ASP A 121 -3.35 -10.83 10.79
CA ASP A 121 -2.92 -11.97 9.99
C ASP A 121 -2.06 -11.54 8.80
N PHE A 122 -2.39 -10.39 8.20
CA PHE A 122 -1.71 -9.93 6.99
C PHE A 122 -1.40 -8.42 7.03
N VAL A 123 -0.21 -8.06 6.58
CA VAL A 123 0.18 -6.66 6.29
C VAL A 123 0.31 -6.50 4.79
N HIS A 124 -0.44 -5.56 4.25
CA HIS A 124 -0.34 -5.07 2.89
C HIS A 124 0.41 -3.74 2.88
N CYS A 125 1.47 -3.61 2.06
CA CYS A 125 2.26 -2.39 1.94
C CYS A 125 2.78 -2.31 0.51
N GLN A 126 2.05 -1.61 -0.35
CA GLN A 126 2.31 -1.55 -1.77
C GLN A 126 2.66 -0.14 -2.19
N GLU A 127 3.80 0.04 -2.91
CA GLU A 127 4.31 1.34 -3.38
C GLU A 127 4.49 2.34 -2.23
N VAL A 128 5.23 1.94 -1.20
CA VAL A 128 5.46 2.75 0.01
C VAL A 128 6.93 2.78 0.42
N VAL A 129 7.58 1.61 0.47
CA VAL A 129 8.90 1.49 1.12
C VAL A 129 10.00 2.26 0.39
N GLU A 130 9.87 2.47 -0.90
CA GLU A 130 10.77 3.26 -1.75
C GLU A 130 10.74 4.76 -1.47
N HIS A 131 9.65 5.25 -0.86
CA HIS A 131 9.49 6.65 -0.49
C HIS A 131 10.10 6.98 0.87
N ILE A 132 10.50 5.97 1.65
CA ILE A 132 10.94 6.13 3.03
C ILE A 132 12.47 6.13 3.09
N GLU A 133 13.06 7.22 3.60
CA GLU A 133 14.49 7.32 3.83
C GLU A 133 15.00 6.22 4.76
N GLU A 134 16.22 5.76 4.54
CA GLU A 134 16.85 4.70 5.33
C GLU A 134 16.92 5.02 6.84
N ALA A 135 16.97 6.30 7.20
CA ALA A 135 16.95 6.77 8.59
C ALA A 135 15.67 6.33 9.35
N PHE A 136 14.56 6.09 8.65
CA PHE A 136 13.28 5.68 9.23
C PHE A 136 12.95 4.20 8.99
N LEU A 137 13.88 3.44 8.46
CA LEU A 137 13.66 2.04 8.07
C LEU A 137 13.16 1.18 9.24
N ASP A 138 13.69 1.38 10.46
CA ASP A 138 13.27 0.59 11.62
C ASP A 138 11.78 0.80 11.97
N ASN A 139 11.23 1.98 11.76
CA ASN A 139 9.80 2.24 11.94
C ASN A 139 8.95 1.45 10.93
N VAL A 140 9.40 1.43 9.67
CA VAL A 140 8.74 0.66 8.58
C VAL A 140 8.78 -0.83 8.89
N LEU A 141 9.96 -1.38 9.17
CA LEU A 141 10.15 -2.81 9.43
C LEU A 141 9.37 -3.27 10.67
N SER A 142 9.33 -2.44 11.73
CA SER A 142 8.53 -2.70 12.92
C SER A 142 7.04 -2.75 12.60
N SER A 143 6.55 -1.83 11.75
CA SER A 143 5.16 -1.80 11.31
C SER A 143 4.82 -3.02 10.44
N LEU A 144 5.69 -3.38 9.49
CA LEU A 144 5.53 -4.57 8.65
C LEU A 144 5.50 -5.86 9.47
N SER A 145 6.32 -5.95 10.53
CA SER A 145 6.40 -7.13 11.39
C SER A 145 5.17 -7.35 12.28
N CYS A 146 4.16 -6.48 12.20
CA CYS A 146 2.87 -6.66 12.89
C CYS A 146 2.06 -7.86 12.40
N GLY A 147 2.23 -8.26 11.14
CA GLY A 147 1.50 -9.37 10.51
C GLY A 147 2.18 -10.73 10.68
N LYS A 148 1.37 -11.79 10.55
CA LYS A 148 1.85 -13.16 10.33
C LYS A 148 2.42 -13.30 8.91
N PHE A 149 1.76 -12.68 7.96
CA PHE A 149 2.15 -12.63 6.55
C PHE A 149 2.26 -11.18 6.10
N ILE A 150 3.19 -10.91 5.17
CA ILE A 150 3.49 -9.55 4.75
C ILE A 150 3.67 -9.56 3.24
N LEU A 151 3.03 -8.62 2.55
CA LEU A 151 3.30 -8.30 1.16
C LEU A 151 3.86 -6.88 1.09
N ILE A 152 4.99 -6.73 0.39
CA ILE A 152 5.53 -5.43 0.00
C ILE A 152 5.77 -5.40 -1.51
N THR A 153 5.73 -4.22 -2.09
CA THR A 153 6.43 -3.90 -3.34
C THR A 153 7.59 -2.95 -3.02
N HIS A 154 8.51 -2.79 -3.93
CA HIS A 154 9.63 -1.87 -3.82
C HIS A 154 10.08 -1.39 -5.19
N ALA A 155 10.71 -0.22 -5.29
CA ALA A 155 11.37 0.23 -6.50
C ALA A 155 12.79 -0.33 -6.59
N ILE A 156 13.20 -0.70 -7.81
CA ILE A 156 14.59 -1.12 -8.09
C ILE A 156 15.45 0.10 -8.43
N PRO A 157 16.79 0.03 -8.23
CA PRO A 157 17.69 1.13 -8.55
C PRO A 157 17.53 1.63 -10.00
N GLY A 158 17.28 2.94 -10.14
CA GLY A 158 17.07 3.62 -11.43
C GLY A 158 15.64 3.56 -11.97
N GLN A 159 14.68 3.01 -11.21
CA GLN A 159 13.29 2.98 -11.62
C GLN A 159 12.69 4.39 -11.73
N GLY A 160 13.07 5.28 -10.79
CA GLY A 160 12.52 6.63 -10.71
C GLY A 160 11.06 6.66 -10.27
N GLY A 161 10.60 7.83 -9.88
CA GLY A 161 9.23 8.04 -9.40
C GLY A 161 9.16 9.24 -8.46
N HIS A 162 7.96 9.50 -7.92
CA HIS A 162 7.78 10.55 -6.93
C HIS A 162 8.55 10.21 -5.66
N HIS A 163 9.52 11.03 -5.29
CA HIS A 163 10.32 10.88 -4.06
C HIS A 163 10.82 9.44 -3.80
N HIS A 164 11.36 8.78 -4.83
CA HIS A 164 12.02 7.49 -4.68
C HIS A 164 13.42 7.71 -4.10
N VAL A 165 13.52 7.68 -2.77
CA VAL A 165 14.76 7.92 -2.00
C VAL A 165 15.43 6.63 -1.56
N ASN A 166 14.73 5.49 -1.69
CA ASN A 166 15.20 4.18 -1.24
C ASN A 166 14.93 3.08 -2.29
N GLU A 167 15.47 3.28 -3.48
CA GLU A 167 15.42 2.28 -4.56
C GLU A 167 16.44 1.17 -4.29
N GLN A 168 15.95 -0.04 -4.02
CA GLN A 168 16.80 -1.15 -3.59
C GLN A 168 16.44 -2.45 -4.32
N HIS A 169 17.42 -3.34 -4.48
CA HIS A 169 17.17 -4.70 -4.93
C HIS A 169 16.40 -5.53 -3.87
N ALA A 170 15.74 -6.58 -4.30
CA ALA A 170 14.93 -7.46 -3.42
C ALA A 170 15.73 -7.98 -2.22
N GLU A 171 17.02 -8.30 -2.41
CA GLU A 171 17.91 -8.81 -1.36
C GLU A 171 18.06 -7.87 -0.18
N TYR A 172 18.01 -6.54 -0.42
CA TYR A 172 18.03 -5.55 0.65
C TYR A 172 16.83 -5.74 1.59
N TRP A 173 15.63 -5.80 1.04
CA TRP A 173 14.38 -5.97 1.81
C TRP A 173 14.33 -7.34 2.50
N ILE A 174 14.75 -8.41 1.82
CA ILE A 174 14.82 -9.77 2.36
C ILE A 174 15.74 -9.80 3.58
N ASN A 175 16.94 -9.21 3.47
CA ASN A 175 17.93 -9.21 4.56
C ASN A 175 17.45 -8.37 5.75
N HIS A 176 16.81 -7.22 5.52
CA HIS A 176 16.27 -6.39 6.58
C HIS A 176 15.09 -7.06 7.30
N LEU A 177 14.12 -7.60 6.57
CA LEU A 177 12.95 -8.29 7.15
C LEU A 177 13.35 -9.58 7.88
N LYS A 178 14.40 -10.25 7.46
CA LYS A 178 14.94 -11.43 8.16
C LYS A 178 15.35 -11.12 9.61
N ARG A 179 15.84 -9.92 9.91
CA ARG A 179 16.15 -9.48 11.28
C ARG A 179 14.93 -9.40 12.18
N TYR A 180 13.74 -9.27 11.58
CA TYR A 180 12.43 -9.27 12.23
C TYR A 180 11.74 -10.63 12.17
N SER A 181 12.50 -11.73 11.97
CA SER A 181 11.99 -13.10 11.85
C SER A 181 11.04 -13.31 10.66
N CYS A 182 11.10 -12.45 9.66
CA CYS A 182 10.31 -12.57 8.44
C CYS A 182 11.12 -13.28 7.37
N GLU A 183 10.60 -14.38 6.86
CA GLU A 183 11.23 -15.21 5.82
C GLU A 183 10.46 -15.07 4.51
N LEU A 184 11.20 -14.96 3.41
CA LEU A 184 10.61 -14.91 2.06
C LEU A 184 9.89 -16.23 1.75
N LEU A 185 8.67 -16.12 1.27
CA LEU A 185 7.89 -17.23 0.71
C LEU A 185 8.06 -17.23 -0.81
N GLU A 186 9.08 -17.90 -1.31
CA GLU A 186 9.48 -17.86 -2.73
C GLU A 186 8.35 -18.31 -3.66
N GLU A 187 7.70 -19.45 -3.37
CA GLU A 187 6.60 -19.98 -4.18
C GLU A 187 5.39 -19.03 -4.20
N ASP A 188 5.01 -18.48 -3.03
CA ASP A 188 3.92 -17.53 -2.94
C ASP A 188 4.30 -16.20 -3.61
N THR A 189 5.55 -15.74 -3.52
CA THR A 189 6.08 -14.58 -4.25
C THR A 189 5.93 -14.76 -5.76
N MET A 190 6.37 -15.88 -6.30
CA MET A 190 6.20 -16.16 -7.73
C MET A 190 4.72 -16.26 -8.12
N ARG A 191 3.88 -16.80 -7.23
CA ARG A 191 2.45 -16.93 -7.48
C ARG A 191 1.75 -15.58 -7.53
N ILE A 192 2.00 -14.70 -6.56
CA ILE A 192 1.38 -13.36 -6.54
C ILE A 192 1.82 -12.52 -7.73
N ARG A 193 3.08 -12.59 -8.16
CA ARG A 193 3.58 -11.88 -9.34
C ARG A 193 2.85 -12.32 -10.62
N ARG A 194 2.63 -13.63 -10.82
CA ARG A 194 1.83 -14.12 -11.96
C ARG A 194 0.38 -13.65 -11.92
N LEU A 195 -0.24 -13.65 -10.74
CA LEU A 195 -1.61 -13.15 -10.58
C LEU A 195 -1.69 -11.65 -10.85
N ALA A 196 -0.73 -10.87 -10.35
CA ALA A 196 -0.62 -9.44 -10.58
C ALA A 196 -0.46 -9.10 -12.08
N THR A 197 0.29 -9.92 -12.83
CA THR A 197 0.39 -9.77 -14.29
C THR A 197 -0.99 -9.89 -14.96
N ASN A 198 -1.82 -10.83 -14.53
CA ASN A 198 -3.17 -11.00 -15.08
C ASN A 198 -4.11 -9.84 -14.70
N ASP A 199 -3.91 -9.24 -13.53
CA ASP A 199 -4.67 -8.09 -13.07
C ASP A 199 -4.20 -6.76 -13.70
N GLY A 200 -3.02 -6.73 -14.35
CA GLY A 200 -2.39 -5.51 -14.83
C GLY A 200 -1.69 -4.70 -13.75
N ALA A 201 -1.52 -5.28 -12.55
CA ALA A 201 -0.84 -4.65 -11.41
C ALA A 201 0.70 -4.73 -11.60
N VAL A 202 1.23 -3.82 -12.42
CA VAL A 202 2.58 -3.90 -12.99
C VAL A 202 3.67 -3.91 -11.92
N PHE A 203 3.58 -3.04 -10.94
CA PHE A 203 4.61 -2.91 -9.90
C PHE A 203 4.66 -4.17 -9.02
N LEU A 204 3.51 -4.70 -8.63
CA LEU A 204 3.45 -5.95 -7.87
C LEU A 204 3.92 -7.15 -8.71
N ALA A 205 3.59 -7.17 -10.01
CA ALA A 205 4.06 -8.21 -10.93
C ALA A 205 5.59 -8.25 -11.05
N GLN A 206 6.23 -7.09 -11.04
CA GLN A 206 7.68 -6.95 -11.15
C GLN A 206 8.41 -7.17 -9.82
N ASN A 207 7.96 -6.50 -8.77
CA ASN A 207 8.73 -6.29 -7.54
C ASN A 207 8.00 -6.74 -6.26
N GLY A 208 6.83 -7.39 -6.34
CA GLY A 208 6.13 -7.89 -5.17
C GLY A 208 6.92 -8.97 -4.44
N LEU A 209 6.98 -8.91 -3.11
CA LEU A 209 7.61 -9.90 -2.22
C LEU A 209 6.62 -10.32 -1.14
N MET A 210 6.55 -11.63 -0.88
CA MET A 210 5.67 -12.21 0.14
C MET A 210 6.51 -12.85 1.25
N PHE A 211 6.20 -12.52 2.51
CA PHE A 211 6.93 -13.03 3.68
C PHE A 211 6.01 -13.70 4.69
N ALA A 212 6.59 -14.60 5.49
CA ALA A 212 6.00 -15.12 6.72
C ALA A 212 6.81 -14.68 7.94
N ASN A 213 6.17 -14.10 8.92
CA ASN A 213 6.79 -13.76 10.20
C ASN A 213 6.77 -14.98 11.14
N ARG A 214 7.90 -15.64 11.28
CA ARG A 214 8.05 -16.87 12.07
C ARG A 214 7.80 -16.68 13.57
N SER A 215 7.97 -15.46 14.06
CA SER A 215 7.68 -15.15 15.49
C SER A 215 6.20 -14.99 15.80
N ARG A 216 5.33 -14.99 14.76
CA ARG A 216 3.88 -14.78 14.90
C ARG A 216 3.03 -15.95 14.40
N LEU A 217 3.64 -16.96 13.79
CA LEU A 217 3.01 -18.22 13.38
C LEU A 217 3.00 -19.26 14.54
#